data_e1feb6d3f583eab19936f6df412db624
#
_entry.id   e1feb6d3f583eab19936f6df412db624
#
_cell.length_a   1.000
_cell.length_b   1.000
_cell.length_c   1.000
_cell.angle_alpha   90.00
_cell.angle_beta   90.00
_cell.angle_gamma   90.00
#
_symmetry.space_group_name_H-M   'P 1'
#
loop_
_entity.id
_entity.type
_entity.pdbx_description
1 polymer ?
#
loop_
_entity_poly.entity_id
_entity_poly.type
_entity_poly.pdbx_seq_one_letter_code
_entity_poly.pdbx_strand_id
1 'polypeptide(L)'
;RPTRERDLEMLKKSAYAMLKNTGYEEISLSSLSSSDYSQLGELVNFLIDEFGSKGINISLPSLRIDAFSLDVMSKVQDIRKSSLTFAPEAGSQRLRDVINKGLTEEVILDGAGQAFEGGWNRVKLYFMLGQPTETEEDMKGIAWLAEKISERYYEVPKEQRNGKCQIVVSTSFFVPKPFTPFQWAQMCTKEEFLHRAYVVNHEIKEQKNKKSIKYNWHEADVTVLEGILARGDRKVAKAIRSAYEKGCLFDSW
;
A
#
# COMPACT_ATOMS: atom_id res chain seq x y z
N ARG A 1 6.08 -12.13 -14.37
CA ARG A 1 5.90 -11.63 -15.73
C ARG A 1 7.09 -10.76 -16.09
N PRO A 2 7.53 -10.73 -17.36
CA PRO A 2 8.62 -9.85 -17.76
C PRO A 2 8.20 -8.39 -17.59
N THR A 3 9.10 -7.57 -17.04
CA THR A 3 8.91 -6.13 -16.95
C THR A 3 8.91 -5.54 -18.37
N ARG A 4 8.00 -4.62 -18.62
CA ARG A 4 7.90 -3.89 -19.88
C ARG A 4 7.86 -2.40 -19.56
N GLU A 5 8.78 -1.66 -20.11
CA GLU A 5 8.88 -0.22 -19.93
C GLU A 5 8.42 0.52 -21.17
N ARG A 6 7.81 1.67 -20.98
CA ARG A 6 7.51 2.60 -22.06
C ARG A 6 8.69 3.53 -22.26
N ASP A 7 8.88 3.92 -23.50
CA ASP A 7 9.88 4.91 -23.88
C ASP A 7 9.61 6.25 -23.20
N LEU A 8 10.67 6.89 -22.71
CA LEU A 8 10.60 8.14 -21.94
C LEU A 8 9.99 9.29 -22.77
N GLU A 9 10.38 9.43 -24.03
CA GLU A 9 9.87 10.49 -24.88
C GLU A 9 8.37 10.30 -25.20
N MET A 10 7.94 9.04 -25.31
CA MET A 10 6.53 8.73 -25.43
C MET A 10 5.75 9.14 -24.15
N LEU A 11 6.30 8.89 -22.95
CA LEU A 11 5.68 9.30 -21.68
C LEU A 11 5.59 10.80 -21.56
N LYS A 12 6.64 11.53 -21.91
CA LYS A 12 6.66 13.00 -21.95
C LYS A 12 5.57 13.55 -22.86
N LYS A 13 5.49 13.06 -24.10
CA LYS A 13 4.43 13.45 -25.05
C LYS A 13 3.03 13.13 -24.55
N SER A 14 2.87 11.98 -23.91
CA SER A 14 1.58 11.58 -23.34
C SER A 14 1.15 12.50 -22.20
N ALA A 15 2.09 12.90 -21.31
CA ALA A 15 1.82 13.85 -20.24
C ALA A 15 1.29 15.19 -20.78
N TYR A 16 1.97 15.75 -21.77
CA TYR A 16 1.49 16.98 -22.43
C TYR A 16 0.10 16.82 -23.04
N ALA A 17 -0.13 15.74 -23.78
CA ALA A 17 -1.41 15.52 -24.45
C ALA A 17 -2.56 15.34 -23.43
N MET A 18 -2.32 14.58 -22.36
CA MET A 18 -3.32 14.37 -21.33
C MET A 18 -3.70 15.68 -20.63
N LEU A 19 -2.73 16.42 -20.12
CA LEU A 19 -2.98 17.71 -19.43
C LEU A 19 -3.65 18.75 -20.34
N LYS A 20 -3.16 18.89 -21.58
CA LYS A 20 -3.73 19.82 -22.55
C LYS A 20 -5.18 19.48 -22.93
N ASN A 21 -5.50 18.20 -23.10
CA ASN A 21 -6.80 17.79 -23.60
C ASN A 21 -7.86 17.67 -22.49
N THR A 22 -7.45 17.52 -21.24
CA THR A 22 -8.36 17.32 -20.11
C THR A 22 -8.52 18.55 -19.23
N GLY A 23 -7.49 19.41 -19.16
CA GLY A 23 -7.46 20.54 -18.24
C GLY A 23 -7.31 20.16 -16.77
N TYR A 24 -6.92 18.90 -16.45
CA TYR A 24 -6.66 18.50 -15.07
C TYR A 24 -5.40 19.17 -14.50
N GLU A 25 -5.44 19.45 -13.21
CA GLU A 25 -4.34 20.03 -12.44
C GLU A 25 -3.54 18.97 -11.65
N GLU A 26 -3.72 17.70 -12.02
CA GLU A 26 -2.98 16.57 -11.43
C GLU A 26 -2.64 15.55 -12.50
N ILE A 27 -1.40 15.03 -12.45
CA ILE A 27 -0.96 13.88 -13.24
C ILE A 27 -0.39 12.80 -12.30
N SER A 28 -0.83 11.57 -12.49
CA SER A 28 -0.38 10.42 -11.71
C SER A 28 0.35 9.42 -12.58
N LEU A 29 1.51 8.96 -12.11
CA LEU A 29 2.19 7.81 -12.71
C LEU A 29 1.49 6.53 -12.27
N SER A 30 1.19 5.63 -13.19
CA SER A 30 0.52 4.35 -12.91
C SER A 30 1.40 3.17 -13.32
N SER A 31 1.77 2.36 -12.33
CA SER A 31 2.54 1.14 -12.49
C SER A 31 2.26 0.18 -11.35
N LEU A 32 2.57 -1.10 -11.52
CA LEU A 32 2.61 -2.06 -10.40
C LEU A 32 3.76 -1.77 -9.43
N SER A 33 4.86 -1.19 -9.93
CA SER A 33 5.99 -0.69 -9.16
C SER A 33 6.64 0.44 -9.94
N SER A 34 6.38 1.67 -9.53
CA SER A 34 6.95 2.85 -10.22
C SER A 34 8.46 2.93 -10.04
N SER A 35 8.99 2.46 -8.91
CA SER A 35 10.43 2.42 -8.63
C SER A 35 11.23 1.50 -9.55
N ASP A 36 10.58 0.53 -10.20
CA ASP A 36 11.26 -0.39 -11.12
C ASP A 36 11.45 0.19 -12.53
N TYR A 37 10.91 1.37 -12.81
CA TYR A 37 11.12 2.04 -14.09
C TYR A 37 12.53 2.63 -14.17
N SER A 38 13.31 2.19 -15.14
CA SER A 38 14.75 2.50 -15.25
C SER A 38 15.04 4.01 -15.39
N GLN A 39 14.13 4.79 -15.96
CA GLN A 39 14.27 6.23 -16.23
C GLN A 39 13.35 7.07 -15.34
N LEU A 40 12.96 6.56 -14.14
CA LEU A 40 12.03 7.26 -13.24
C LEU A 40 12.53 8.65 -12.86
N GLY A 41 13.82 8.78 -12.51
CA GLY A 41 14.41 10.06 -12.12
C GLY A 41 14.29 11.13 -13.22
N GLU A 42 14.61 10.76 -14.47
CA GLU A 42 14.51 11.67 -15.60
C GLU A 42 13.06 12.07 -15.89
N LEU A 43 12.13 11.11 -15.81
CA LEU A 43 10.71 11.38 -16.01
C LEU A 43 10.18 12.34 -14.94
N VAL A 44 10.51 12.10 -13.67
CA VAL A 44 10.02 12.94 -12.56
C VAL A 44 10.63 14.33 -12.65
N ASN A 45 11.93 14.47 -12.89
CA ASN A 45 12.56 15.78 -13.08
C ASN A 45 11.87 16.55 -14.23
N PHE A 46 11.65 15.91 -15.37
CA PHE A 46 10.92 16.52 -16.49
C PHE A 46 9.52 17.00 -16.07
N LEU A 47 8.76 16.16 -15.34
CA LEU A 47 7.40 16.54 -14.91
C LEU A 47 7.42 17.73 -13.95
N ILE A 48 8.39 17.79 -13.03
CA ILE A 48 8.56 18.89 -12.09
C ILE A 48 8.95 20.18 -12.83
N ASP A 49 9.95 20.12 -13.69
CA ASP A 49 10.48 21.28 -14.41
C ASP A 49 9.41 21.89 -15.34
N GLU A 50 8.67 21.02 -16.03
CA GLU A 50 7.71 21.46 -17.03
C GLU A 50 6.36 21.87 -16.47
N PHE A 51 5.89 21.18 -15.42
CA PHE A 51 4.52 21.33 -14.92
C PHE A 51 4.43 21.89 -13.49
N GLY A 52 5.49 21.80 -12.69
CA GLY A 52 5.49 22.27 -11.31
C GLY A 52 5.18 23.77 -11.19
N SER A 53 5.82 24.60 -12.02
CA SER A 53 5.58 26.04 -12.04
C SER A 53 4.17 26.42 -12.54
N LYS A 54 3.46 25.49 -13.20
CA LYS A 54 2.09 25.67 -13.71
C LYS A 54 1.03 25.25 -12.68
N GLY A 55 1.43 24.88 -11.45
CA GLY A 55 0.53 24.45 -10.38
C GLY A 55 -0.06 23.05 -10.56
N ILE A 56 0.53 22.23 -11.45
CA ILE A 56 0.08 20.85 -11.68
C ILE A 56 0.70 19.93 -10.65
N ASN A 57 -0.13 19.21 -9.93
CA ASN A 57 0.29 18.22 -8.95
C ASN A 57 0.82 16.94 -9.62
N ILE A 58 1.94 16.42 -9.11
CA ILE A 58 2.51 15.15 -9.56
C ILE A 58 2.32 14.12 -8.48
N SER A 59 1.60 13.03 -8.78
CA SER A 59 1.34 11.93 -7.87
C SER A 59 2.15 10.70 -8.28
N LEU A 60 2.91 10.15 -7.33
CA LEU A 60 3.79 8.99 -7.52
C LEU A 60 3.32 7.82 -6.65
N PRO A 61 2.28 7.08 -7.05
CA PRO A 61 1.85 5.90 -6.32
C PRO A 61 2.84 4.75 -6.51
N SER A 62 2.82 3.80 -5.56
CA SER A 62 3.58 2.53 -5.65
C SER A 62 5.10 2.69 -5.75
N LEU A 63 5.66 3.69 -5.05
CA LEU A 63 7.10 3.79 -4.88
C LEU A 63 7.59 2.77 -3.83
N ARG A 64 8.71 2.12 -4.11
CA ARG A 64 9.48 1.39 -3.09
C ARG A 64 10.17 2.39 -2.18
N ILE A 65 10.48 1.89 -0.99
CA ILE A 65 11.24 2.65 -0.03
C ILE A 65 12.71 2.33 -0.24
N ASP A 66 13.36 3.17 -0.98
CA ASP A 66 14.81 3.21 -1.11
C ASP A 66 15.27 4.67 -1.16
N ALA A 67 16.55 4.90 -0.95
CA ALA A 67 17.11 6.25 -0.91
C ALA A 67 16.85 7.05 -2.20
N PHE A 68 16.80 6.37 -3.35
CA PHE A 68 16.49 6.98 -4.64
C PHE A 68 15.05 7.48 -4.71
N SER A 69 14.10 6.66 -4.26
CA SER A 69 12.70 7.03 -4.21
C SER A 69 12.44 8.22 -3.28
N LEU A 70 13.18 8.31 -2.17
CA LEU A 70 13.08 9.44 -1.23
C LEU A 70 13.64 10.74 -1.81
N ASP A 71 14.77 10.69 -2.55
CA ASP A 71 15.29 11.87 -3.27
C ASP A 71 14.28 12.38 -4.32
N VAL A 72 13.72 11.46 -5.10
CA VAL A 72 12.68 11.79 -6.08
C VAL A 72 11.44 12.37 -5.41
N MET A 73 11.01 11.78 -4.28
CA MET A 73 9.84 12.27 -3.53
C MET A 73 10.09 13.63 -2.89
N SER A 74 11.30 13.92 -2.41
CA SER A 74 11.62 15.22 -1.83
C SER A 74 11.44 16.36 -2.86
N LYS A 75 11.82 16.11 -4.09
CA LYS A 75 11.65 17.07 -5.20
C LYS A 75 10.18 17.32 -5.56
N VAL A 76 9.33 16.30 -5.43
CA VAL A 76 7.87 16.43 -5.68
C VAL A 76 7.15 17.09 -4.50
N GLN A 77 7.71 17.06 -3.29
CA GLN A 77 7.08 17.59 -2.08
C GLN A 77 6.91 19.10 -2.02
N ASP A 78 7.74 19.85 -2.71
CA ASP A 78 7.58 21.30 -2.78
C ASP A 78 6.24 21.72 -3.40
N ILE A 79 5.56 20.75 -4.06
CA ILE A 79 4.28 20.98 -4.72
C ILE A 79 3.10 20.54 -3.84
N ARG A 80 3.15 19.35 -3.20
CA ARG A 80 2.12 18.87 -2.23
C ARG A 80 2.57 17.63 -1.47
N LYS A 81 2.45 17.62 -0.13
CA LYS A 81 2.79 16.46 0.71
C LYS A 81 1.74 15.34 0.57
N SER A 82 2.08 14.28 -0.13
CA SER A 82 1.28 13.05 -0.18
C SER A 82 1.62 12.12 1.00
N SER A 83 0.74 11.17 1.35
CA SER A 83 1.06 10.16 2.36
C SER A 83 2.02 9.12 1.78
N LEU A 84 3.06 8.78 2.55
CA LEU A 84 3.96 7.69 2.20
C LEU A 84 3.24 6.34 2.39
N THR A 85 3.42 5.43 1.45
CA THR A 85 2.75 4.13 1.48
C THR A 85 3.77 3.01 1.40
N PHE A 86 3.68 2.07 2.35
CA PHE A 86 4.47 0.86 2.41
C PHE A 86 3.57 -0.36 2.35
N ALA A 87 4.01 -1.42 1.70
CA ALA A 87 3.32 -2.69 1.66
C ALA A 87 4.23 -3.82 2.18
N PRO A 88 4.44 -3.93 3.51
CA PRO A 88 5.20 -5.02 4.08
C PRO A 88 4.55 -6.38 3.85
N GLU A 89 3.23 -6.41 3.69
CA GLU A 89 2.34 -7.56 3.48
C GLU A 89 2.24 -8.49 4.70
N ALA A 90 3.26 -8.56 5.57
CA ALA A 90 3.26 -9.37 6.78
C ALA A 90 3.96 -8.64 7.94
N GLY A 91 3.51 -8.89 9.17
CA GLY A 91 4.01 -8.23 10.38
C GLY A 91 5.40 -8.68 10.79
N SER A 92 5.73 -9.95 10.62
CA SER A 92 7.02 -10.52 10.98
C SER A 92 7.95 -10.69 9.78
N GLN A 93 9.27 -10.67 10.04
CA GLN A 93 10.27 -10.99 9.02
C GLN A 93 10.09 -12.42 8.52
N ARG A 94 9.85 -13.37 9.42
CA ARG A 94 9.60 -14.77 9.08
C ARG A 94 8.51 -14.92 8.02
N LEU A 95 7.38 -14.25 8.21
CA LEU A 95 6.26 -14.38 7.27
C LEU A 95 6.51 -13.60 5.97
N ARG A 96 7.23 -12.47 6.02
CA ARG A 96 7.72 -11.80 4.81
C ARG A 96 8.62 -12.69 3.97
N ASP A 97 9.47 -13.48 4.61
CA ASP A 97 10.36 -14.43 3.92
C ASP A 97 9.55 -15.58 3.29
N VAL A 98 8.54 -16.10 4.01
CA VAL A 98 7.63 -17.14 3.48
C VAL A 98 6.95 -16.70 2.19
N ILE A 99 6.49 -15.45 2.12
CA ILE A 99 5.83 -14.90 0.92
C ILE A 99 6.82 -14.31 -0.10
N ASN A 100 8.12 -14.46 0.15
CA ASN A 100 9.20 -13.94 -0.72
C ASN A 100 9.09 -12.44 -0.98
N LYS A 101 8.75 -11.65 0.06
CA LYS A 101 8.56 -10.20 -0.08
C LYS A 101 9.88 -9.45 -0.27
N GLY A 102 10.99 -9.98 0.24
CA GLY A 102 12.33 -9.40 0.10
C GLY A 102 12.50 -8.02 0.78
N LEU A 103 11.60 -7.66 1.68
CA LEU A 103 11.60 -6.39 2.41
C LEU A 103 11.90 -6.66 3.90
N THR A 104 13.03 -6.13 4.38
CA THR A 104 13.44 -6.29 5.78
C THR A 104 12.82 -5.23 6.69
N GLU A 105 12.73 -5.52 7.98
CA GLU A 105 12.27 -4.56 8.98
C GLU A 105 13.18 -3.32 9.00
N GLU A 106 14.50 -3.52 8.89
CA GLU A 106 15.49 -2.44 8.85
C GLU A 106 15.21 -1.46 7.70
N VAL A 107 15.03 -1.97 6.48
CA VAL A 107 14.70 -1.14 5.30
C VAL A 107 13.40 -0.34 5.51
N ILE A 108 12.39 -0.95 6.15
CA ILE A 108 11.13 -0.26 6.44
C ILE A 108 11.35 0.88 7.44
N LEU A 109 12.09 0.62 8.53
CA LEU A 109 12.34 1.59 9.58
C LEU A 109 13.25 2.73 9.11
N ASP A 110 14.27 2.43 8.34
CA ASP A 110 15.17 3.44 7.76
C ASP A 110 14.44 4.34 6.77
N GLY A 111 13.65 3.74 5.87
CA GLY A 111 12.85 4.49 4.93
C GLY A 111 11.80 5.39 5.61
N ALA A 112 11.15 4.90 6.67
CA ALA A 112 10.23 5.70 7.46
C ALA A 112 10.95 6.84 8.20
N GLY A 113 12.13 6.56 8.80
CA GLY A 113 12.96 7.54 9.48
C GLY A 113 13.37 8.69 8.57
N GLN A 114 13.97 8.36 7.42
CA GLN A 114 14.37 9.34 6.41
C GLN A 114 13.18 10.19 5.91
N ALA A 115 12.02 9.57 5.74
CA ALA A 115 10.82 10.30 5.37
C ALA A 115 10.40 11.31 6.46
N PHE A 116 10.43 10.92 7.74
CA PHE A 116 10.09 11.81 8.84
C PHE A 116 11.08 12.97 8.96
N GLU A 117 12.38 12.72 8.78
CA GLU A 117 13.42 13.75 8.68
C GLU A 117 13.15 14.70 7.51
N GLY A 118 12.68 14.17 6.38
CA GLY A 118 12.21 14.95 5.22
C GLY A 118 10.88 15.68 5.44
N GLY A 119 10.30 15.63 6.66
CA GLY A 119 9.10 16.38 7.06
C GLY A 119 7.77 15.69 6.76
N TRP A 120 7.76 14.40 6.42
CA TRP A 120 6.52 13.61 6.41
C TRP A 120 6.04 13.36 7.84
N ASN A 121 4.75 13.26 8.03
CA ASN A 121 4.15 12.93 9.32
C ASN A 121 3.10 11.81 9.20
N ARG A 122 2.87 11.32 7.98
CA ARG A 122 1.86 10.29 7.71
C ARG A 122 2.42 9.16 6.87
N VAL A 123 2.26 7.94 7.41
CA VAL A 123 2.65 6.69 6.75
C VAL A 123 1.44 5.77 6.69
N LYS A 124 1.22 5.14 5.53
CA LYS A 124 0.26 4.05 5.35
C LYS A 124 0.99 2.73 5.20
N LEU A 125 0.51 1.73 5.92
CA LEU A 125 1.05 0.37 5.91
C LEU A 125 -0.04 -0.59 5.43
N TYR A 126 0.28 -1.39 4.43
CA TYR A 126 -0.60 -2.45 3.94
C TYR A 126 -0.09 -3.82 4.35
N PHE A 127 -0.99 -4.63 4.90
CA PHE A 127 -0.73 -6.00 5.29
C PHE A 127 -1.84 -6.93 4.80
N MET A 128 -1.56 -8.22 4.85
CA MET A 128 -2.49 -9.28 4.52
C MET A 128 -2.59 -10.25 5.69
N LEU A 129 -3.81 -10.59 6.11
CA LEU A 129 -4.09 -11.56 7.18
C LEU A 129 -4.63 -12.87 6.59
N GLY A 130 -4.36 -13.97 7.26
CA GLY A 130 -4.77 -15.31 6.83
C GLY A 130 -3.82 -15.92 5.80
N GLN A 131 -2.58 -15.46 5.74
CA GLN A 131 -1.55 -16.02 4.88
C GLN A 131 -1.16 -17.45 5.33
N PRO A 132 -0.71 -18.31 4.41
CA PRO A 132 -0.23 -19.64 4.79
C PRO A 132 0.86 -19.57 5.86
N THR A 133 0.76 -20.41 6.87
CA THR A 133 1.66 -20.49 8.03
C THR A 133 1.64 -19.29 8.99
N GLU A 134 0.71 -18.35 8.84
CA GLU A 134 0.57 -17.22 9.75
C GLU A 134 0.28 -17.68 11.19
N THR A 135 1.01 -17.14 12.14
CA THR A 135 0.84 -17.36 13.58
C THR A 135 0.31 -16.10 14.28
N GLU A 136 -0.08 -16.24 15.54
CA GLU A 136 -0.51 -15.10 16.34
C GLU A 136 0.61 -14.05 16.51
N GLU A 137 1.86 -14.49 16.62
CA GLU A 137 3.02 -13.60 16.70
C GLU A 137 3.21 -12.78 15.41
N ASP A 138 2.95 -13.40 14.24
CA ASP A 138 3.01 -12.68 12.97
C ASP A 138 1.94 -11.58 12.89
N MET A 139 0.74 -11.86 13.41
CA MET A 139 -0.33 -10.87 13.49
C MET A 139 0.01 -9.74 14.45
N LYS A 140 0.51 -10.04 15.65
CA LYS A 140 0.99 -9.05 16.63
C LYS A 140 2.15 -8.23 16.07
N GLY A 141 3.01 -8.84 15.26
CA GLY A 141 4.09 -8.17 14.56
C GLY A 141 3.66 -6.97 13.72
N ILE A 142 2.41 -6.94 13.24
CA ILE A 142 1.85 -5.78 12.54
C ILE A 142 1.78 -4.56 13.47
N ALA A 143 1.31 -4.76 14.70
CA ALA A 143 1.21 -3.70 15.69
C ALA A 143 2.61 -3.23 16.15
N TRP A 144 3.52 -4.18 16.36
CA TRP A 144 4.90 -3.87 16.77
C TRP A 144 5.66 -3.10 15.69
N LEU A 145 5.49 -3.46 14.41
CA LEU A 145 6.11 -2.71 13.32
C LEU A 145 5.54 -1.29 13.22
N ALA A 146 4.24 -1.13 13.37
CA ALA A 146 3.61 0.19 13.39
C ALA A 146 4.08 1.05 14.57
N GLU A 147 4.29 0.44 15.75
CA GLU A 147 4.86 1.11 16.92
C GLU A 147 6.29 1.57 16.66
N LYS A 148 7.17 0.69 16.17
CA LYS A 148 8.56 1.04 15.83
C LYS A 148 8.65 2.18 14.81
N ILE A 149 7.77 2.18 13.81
CA ILE A 149 7.69 3.29 12.84
C ILE A 149 7.26 4.58 13.55
N SER A 150 6.30 4.50 14.46
CA SER A 150 5.88 5.67 15.24
C SER A 150 7.00 6.19 16.15
N GLU A 151 7.81 5.30 16.74
CA GLU A 151 8.99 5.66 17.53
C GLU A 151 10.01 6.43 16.69
N ARG A 152 10.28 5.98 15.45
CA ARG A 152 11.15 6.72 14.50
C ARG A 152 10.68 8.17 14.28
N TYR A 153 9.38 8.42 14.21
CA TYR A 153 8.87 9.78 14.13
C TYR A 153 9.20 10.60 15.38
N TYR A 154 9.10 9.98 16.55
CA TYR A 154 9.39 10.68 17.83
C TYR A 154 10.87 10.83 18.14
N GLU A 155 11.78 10.17 17.42
CA GLU A 155 13.22 10.41 17.44
C GLU A 155 13.61 11.73 16.74
N VAL A 156 12.83 12.16 15.72
CA VAL A 156 13.05 13.46 15.09
C VAL A 156 12.88 14.58 16.12
N PRO A 157 13.78 15.61 16.19
CA PRO A 157 13.62 16.73 17.08
C PRO A 157 12.27 17.43 16.94
N LYS A 158 11.67 17.82 18.06
CA LYS A 158 10.30 18.37 18.09
C LYS A 158 10.11 19.56 17.16
N GLU A 159 11.13 20.38 17.04
CA GLU A 159 11.18 21.59 16.22
C GLU A 159 11.16 21.29 14.72
N GLN A 160 11.62 20.10 14.34
CA GLN A 160 11.69 19.64 12.95
C GLN A 160 10.46 18.81 12.55
N ARG A 161 9.62 18.41 13.53
CA ARG A 161 8.42 17.60 13.25
C ARG A 161 7.35 18.42 12.57
N ASN A 162 6.78 17.86 11.52
CA ASN A 162 5.69 18.49 10.81
C ASN A 162 4.33 17.89 11.24
N GLY A 163 3.68 18.54 12.21
CA GLY A 163 2.36 18.17 12.68
C GLY A 163 2.34 16.97 13.64
N LYS A 164 1.31 16.13 13.54
CA LYS A 164 1.12 14.94 14.40
C LYS A 164 1.46 13.68 13.63
N CYS A 165 2.14 12.73 14.29
CA CYS A 165 2.37 11.40 13.75
C CYS A 165 1.06 10.70 13.40
N GLN A 166 0.96 10.13 12.21
CA GLN A 166 -0.19 9.37 11.73
C GLN A 166 0.28 8.10 11.01
N ILE A 167 0.18 6.97 11.67
CA ILE A 167 0.43 5.66 11.08
C ILE A 167 -0.93 5.02 10.78
N VAL A 168 -1.21 4.76 9.51
CA VAL A 168 -2.45 4.10 9.09
C VAL A 168 -2.14 2.68 8.69
N VAL A 169 -2.52 1.73 9.52
CA VAL A 169 -2.43 0.30 9.25
C VAL A 169 -3.71 -0.14 8.54
N SER A 170 -3.57 -0.76 7.39
CA SER A 170 -4.68 -1.33 6.63
C SER A 170 -4.40 -2.79 6.33
N THR A 171 -5.30 -3.68 6.75
CA THR A 171 -5.19 -5.10 6.43
C THR A 171 -6.28 -5.52 5.44
N SER A 172 -5.86 -6.28 4.43
CA SER A 172 -6.74 -7.10 3.61
C SER A 172 -6.66 -8.56 4.07
N PHE A 173 -7.54 -9.40 3.54
CA PHE A 173 -7.51 -10.82 3.85
C PHE A 173 -7.00 -11.62 2.65
N PHE A 174 -6.27 -12.68 2.95
CA PHE A 174 -5.63 -13.51 1.93
C PHE A 174 -6.66 -14.32 1.14
N VAL A 175 -6.61 -14.17 -0.18
CA VAL A 175 -7.35 -15.01 -1.13
C VAL A 175 -6.36 -15.82 -1.96
N PRO A 176 -6.38 -17.15 -1.89
CA PRO A 176 -5.50 -18.01 -2.68
C PRO A 176 -5.93 -17.99 -4.14
N LYS A 177 -5.32 -17.11 -4.93
CA LYS A 177 -5.70 -16.89 -6.34
C LYS A 177 -5.09 -17.96 -7.25
N PRO A 178 -5.81 -18.41 -8.30
CA PRO A 178 -5.28 -19.33 -9.31
C PRO A 178 -4.00 -18.79 -9.94
N PHE A 179 -3.13 -19.70 -10.35
CA PHE A 179 -1.84 -19.42 -11.01
C PHE A 179 -0.84 -18.65 -10.13
N THR A 180 -1.01 -18.70 -8.81
CA THR A 180 -0.05 -18.18 -7.83
C THR A 180 0.56 -19.33 -7.03
N PRO A 181 1.73 -19.14 -6.37
CA PRO A 181 2.35 -20.20 -5.56
C PRO A 181 1.42 -20.76 -4.47
N PHE A 182 0.58 -19.92 -3.88
CA PHE A 182 -0.35 -20.31 -2.82
C PHE A 182 -1.77 -20.68 -3.30
N GLN A 183 -1.95 -20.96 -4.59
CA GLN A 183 -3.27 -21.29 -5.16
C GLN A 183 -3.97 -22.47 -4.49
N TRP A 184 -3.23 -23.38 -3.87
CA TRP A 184 -3.73 -24.57 -3.18
C TRP A 184 -3.83 -24.39 -1.67
N ALA A 185 -3.46 -23.22 -1.14
CA ALA A 185 -3.62 -22.94 0.27
C ALA A 185 -5.11 -22.86 0.66
N GLN A 186 -5.40 -23.22 1.89
CA GLN A 186 -6.73 -23.04 2.44
C GLN A 186 -7.01 -21.55 2.63
N MET A 187 -8.20 -21.11 2.25
CA MET A 187 -8.71 -19.78 2.58
C MET A 187 -9.37 -19.83 3.95
N CYS A 188 -9.13 -18.81 4.76
CA CYS A 188 -9.79 -18.67 6.05
C CYS A 188 -11.31 -18.46 5.89
N THR A 189 -12.07 -18.87 6.91
CA THR A 189 -13.48 -18.52 7.04
C THR A 189 -13.65 -17.05 7.45
N LYS A 190 -14.86 -16.55 7.36
CA LYS A 190 -15.21 -15.20 7.82
C LYS A 190 -14.83 -14.98 9.29
N GLU A 191 -15.16 -15.95 10.14
CA GLU A 191 -14.89 -15.91 11.58
C GLU A 191 -13.40 -15.87 11.86
N GLU A 192 -12.61 -16.68 11.15
CA GLU A 192 -11.16 -16.69 11.24
C GLU A 192 -10.54 -15.37 10.79
N PHE A 193 -11.04 -14.75 9.74
CA PHE A 193 -10.60 -13.43 9.30
C PHE A 193 -10.86 -12.36 10.36
N LEU A 194 -12.08 -12.32 10.89
CA LEU A 194 -12.44 -11.36 11.93
C LEU A 194 -11.63 -11.58 13.21
N HIS A 195 -11.40 -12.84 13.62
CA HIS A 195 -10.56 -13.14 14.76
C HIS A 195 -9.15 -12.57 14.58
N ARG A 196 -8.53 -12.76 13.40
CA ARG A 196 -7.20 -12.22 13.08
C ARG A 196 -7.17 -10.70 13.15
N ALA A 197 -8.16 -10.04 12.58
CA ALA A 197 -8.26 -8.59 12.64
C ALA A 197 -8.40 -8.08 14.09
N TYR A 198 -9.15 -8.81 14.92
CA TYR A 198 -9.27 -8.46 16.34
C TYR A 198 -7.99 -8.67 17.13
N VAL A 199 -7.19 -9.70 16.83
CA VAL A 199 -5.86 -9.89 17.44
C VAL A 199 -4.97 -8.67 17.17
N VAL A 200 -4.88 -8.23 15.90
CA VAL A 200 -4.11 -7.02 15.54
C VAL A 200 -4.65 -5.78 16.24
N ASN A 201 -5.97 -5.60 16.24
CA ASN A 201 -6.61 -4.43 16.87
C ASN A 201 -6.37 -4.39 18.38
N HIS A 202 -6.41 -5.54 19.03
CA HIS A 202 -6.11 -5.65 20.47
C HIS A 202 -4.66 -5.28 20.75
N GLU A 203 -3.72 -5.86 20.00
CA GLU A 203 -2.30 -5.60 20.18
C GLU A 203 -1.94 -4.12 19.94
N ILE A 204 -2.56 -3.46 18.95
CA ILE A 204 -2.36 -2.01 18.73
C ILE A 204 -2.81 -1.20 19.95
N LYS A 205 -3.87 -1.59 20.65
CA LYS A 205 -4.35 -0.89 21.85
C LYS A 205 -3.39 -0.99 23.03
N GLU A 206 -2.52 -1.98 23.04
CA GLU A 206 -1.48 -2.17 24.06
C GLU A 206 -0.23 -1.33 23.77
N GLN A 207 -0.05 -0.82 22.54
CA GLN A 207 1.13 -0.06 22.17
C GLN A 207 1.19 1.33 22.84
N LYS A 208 2.40 1.80 23.11
CA LYS A 208 2.65 3.10 23.76
C LYS A 208 2.13 4.27 22.93
N ASN A 209 2.37 4.24 21.62
CA ASN A 209 1.98 5.29 20.68
C ASN A 209 0.65 4.99 19.97
N LYS A 210 -0.23 4.19 20.55
CA LYS A 210 -1.54 3.79 19.99
C LYS A 210 -2.40 4.95 19.46
N LYS A 211 -2.26 6.14 20.01
CA LYS A 211 -2.98 7.34 19.54
C LYS A 211 -2.50 7.84 18.18
N SER A 212 -1.30 7.45 17.77
CA SER A 212 -0.73 7.75 16.46
C SER A 212 -1.08 6.69 15.42
N ILE A 213 -1.61 5.52 15.84
CA ILE A 213 -1.87 4.37 14.98
C ILE A 213 -3.38 4.26 14.74
N LYS A 214 -3.79 4.35 13.48
CA LYS A 214 -5.16 4.08 13.04
C LYS A 214 -5.18 2.73 12.33
N TYR A 215 -6.08 1.84 12.74
CA TYR A 215 -6.25 0.52 12.13
C TYR A 215 -7.56 0.41 11.38
N ASN A 216 -7.50 -0.14 10.16
CA ASN A 216 -8.64 -0.48 9.32
C ASN A 216 -8.43 -1.87 8.73
N TRP A 217 -9.50 -2.63 8.51
CA TRP A 217 -9.47 -3.89 7.78
C TRP A 217 -10.61 -3.97 6.78
N HIS A 218 -10.42 -4.80 5.76
CA HIS A 218 -11.46 -5.07 4.77
C HIS A 218 -12.61 -5.86 5.38
N GLU A 219 -13.78 -5.75 4.80
CA GLU A 219 -14.92 -6.56 5.21
C GLU A 219 -14.69 -8.04 4.83
N ALA A 220 -14.90 -8.93 5.81
CA ALA A 220 -14.66 -10.35 5.62
C ALA A 220 -15.64 -10.98 4.61
N ASP A 221 -16.90 -10.51 4.58
CA ASP A 221 -17.90 -10.98 3.61
C ASP A 221 -17.49 -10.67 2.17
N VAL A 222 -16.99 -9.46 1.91
CA VAL A 222 -16.46 -9.07 0.59
C VAL A 222 -15.28 -9.96 0.19
N THR A 223 -14.41 -10.31 1.14
CA THR A 223 -13.29 -11.22 0.86
C THR A 223 -13.75 -12.64 0.54
N VAL A 224 -14.76 -13.15 1.25
CA VAL A 224 -15.34 -14.47 0.94
C VAL A 224 -15.90 -14.47 -0.48
N LEU A 225 -16.63 -13.43 -0.85
CA LEU A 225 -17.16 -13.25 -2.20
C LEU A 225 -16.03 -13.16 -3.23
N GLU A 226 -14.97 -12.38 -2.96
CA GLU A 226 -13.77 -12.33 -3.82
C GLU A 226 -13.17 -13.72 -4.04
N GLY A 227 -13.10 -14.52 -2.98
CA GLY A 227 -12.62 -15.90 -3.05
C GLY A 227 -13.46 -16.78 -3.97
N ILE A 228 -14.80 -16.68 -3.90
CA ILE A 228 -15.72 -17.38 -4.77
C ILE A 228 -15.53 -16.95 -6.23
N LEU A 229 -15.46 -15.66 -6.49
CA LEU A 229 -15.28 -15.11 -7.84
C LEU A 229 -13.91 -15.45 -8.43
N ALA A 230 -12.84 -15.35 -7.63
CA ALA A 230 -11.47 -15.59 -8.10
C ALA A 230 -11.18 -17.07 -8.37
N ARG A 231 -11.83 -17.99 -7.65
CA ARG A 231 -11.59 -19.44 -7.72
C ARG A 231 -12.69 -20.22 -8.42
N GLY A 232 -13.80 -19.56 -8.70
CA GLY A 232 -14.94 -20.16 -9.37
C GLY A 232 -14.72 -20.37 -10.87
N ASP A 233 -15.58 -21.18 -11.46
CA ASP A 233 -15.65 -21.40 -12.89
C ASP A 233 -16.84 -20.63 -13.53
N ARG A 234 -17.19 -20.96 -14.77
CA ARG A 234 -18.31 -20.34 -15.48
C ARG A 234 -19.66 -20.43 -14.75
N LYS A 235 -19.81 -21.35 -13.80
CA LYS A 235 -21.07 -21.50 -13.04
C LYS A 235 -21.35 -20.31 -12.14
N VAL A 236 -20.29 -19.57 -11.73
CA VAL A 236 -20.43 -18.33 -10.96
C VAL A 236 -21.27 -17.28 -11.70
N ALA A 237 -21.28 -17.29 -13.03
CA ALA A 237 -22.15 -16.41 -13.83
C ALA A 237 -23.62 -16.49 -13.44
N LYS A 238 -24.12 -17.67 -13.03
CA LYS A 238 -25.50 -17.84 -12.57
C LYS A 238 -25.76 -17.11 -11.25
N ALA A 239 -24.78 -17.14 -10.32
CA ALA A 239 -24.88 -16.43 -9.06
C ALA A 239 -24.87 -14.91 -9.29
N ILE A 240 -23.95 -14.40 -10.14
CA ILE A 240 -23.89 -12.98 -10.53
C ILE A 240 -25.22 -12.52 -11.12
N ARG A 241 -25.77 -13.28 -12.07
CA ARG A 241 -27.06 -12.97 -12.67
C ARG A 241 -28.19 -12.95 -11.65
N SER A 242 -28.25 -13.96 -10.77
CA SER A 242 -29.28 -14.01 -9.71
C SER A 242 -29.18 -12.83 -8.76
N ALA A 243 -27.97 -12.43 -8.37
CA ALA A 243 -27.75 -11.25 -7.52
C ALA A 243 -28.24 -9.97 -8.23
N TYR A 244 -27.90 -9.80 -9.51
CA TYR A 244 -28.38 -8.67 -10.30
C TYR A 244 -29.91 -8.63 -10.39
N GLU A 245 -30.56 -9.77 -10.70
CA GLU A 245 -32.02 -9.88 -10.82
C GLU A 245 -32.75 -9.60 -9.47
N LYS A 246 -32.07 -9.86 -8.34
CA LYS A 246 -32.55 -9.53 -6.99
C LYS A 246 -32.27 -8.09 -6.57
N GLY A 247 -31.61 -7.29 -7.41
CA GLY A 247 -31.26 -5.91 -7.10
C GLY A 247 -30.15 -5.74 -6.06
N CYS A 248 -29.27 -6.74 -5.89
CA CYS A 248 -28.14 -6.63 -5.00
C CYS A 248 -27.16 -5.54 -5.47
N LEU A 249 -26.71 -4.71 -4.55
CA LEU A 249 -25.76 -3.62 -4.77
C LEU A 249 -24.59 -3.74 -3.79
N PHE A 250 -23.41 -3.24 -4.17
CA PHE A 250 -22.23 -3.16 -3.32
C PHE A 250 -21.85 -4.48 -2.63
N ASP A 251 -21.84 -5.58 -3.42
CA ASP A 251 -21.50 -6.92 -2.94
C ASP A 251 -22.40 -7.46 -1.82
N SER A 252 -23.61 -6.96 -1.70
CA SER A 252 -24.64 -7.41 -0.75
C SER A 252 -25.41 -8.63 -1.27
N TRP A 253 -24.72 -9.72 -1.51
CA TRP A 253 -25.22 -10.95 -2.16
C TRP A 253 -25.88 -11.92 -1.20
#